data_dfd550ac2bc0601d2d72c0652e243477
#
_entry.id   dfd550ac2bc0601d2d72c0652e243477
#
_cell.length_a   1.000
_cell.length_b   1.000
_cell.length_c   1.000
_cell.angle_alpha   90.00
_cell.angle_beta   90.00
_cell.angle_gamma   90.00
#
_symmetry.space_group_name_H-M   'P 1'
#
loop_
_entity.id
_entity.type
_entity.pdbx_description
1 polymer ?
#
loop_
_entity_poly.entity_id
_entity_poly.type
_entity_poly.pdbx_seq_one_letter_code
_entity_poly.pdbx_strand_id
1 'polypeptide(L)'
;LDHIKGKKLLNILKINNIYFFYALYIVIGLLVIALWLMLPLATLILFLLVASYHFGKEDTDFLVNNNLRLNQLFFFLKGLLIVIAPLNFHFEETINIFKILFVDSEKFYIFLGYVESLKIVPMIFILSLFSSIYLFIKNFRFINFSIFLDFFSILILNYYLSPLLAFTIYFCFLHSIRHSFSL
;
A
#
# COMPACT_ATOMS: atom_id res chain seq x y z
N LEU A 1 -10.32 -8.28 15.68
CA LEU A 1 -10.38 -8.27 14.21
C LEU A 1 -9.63 -9.43 13.61
N ASP A 2 -8.35 -9.56 13.90
CA ASP A 2 -7.48 -10.66 13.44
C ASP A 2 -7.98 -12.02 13.91
N HIS A 3 -8.61 -12.08 15.09
CA HIS A 3 -9.19 -13.31 15.60
C HIS A 3 -10.39 -13.80 14.76
N ILE A 4 -11.22 -12.90 14.21
CA ILE A 4 -12.36 -13.26 13.35
C ILE A 4 -11.87 -13.67 11.96
N LYS A 5 -10.95 -12.88 11.36
CA LYS A 5 -10.33 -13.24 10.09
C LYS A 5 -9.49 -14.51 10.24
N GLY A 6 -8.79 -14.68 11.36
CA GLY A 6 -8.06 -15.90 11.70
C GLY A 6 -8.92 -17.14 11.77
N LYS A 7 -10.09 -17.08 12.43
CA LYS A 7 -11.06 -18.19 12.46
C LYS A 7 -11.58 -18.56 11.07
N LYS A 8 -11.86 -17.54 10.22
CA LYS A 8 -12.27 -17.77 8.84
C LYS A 8 -11.18 -18.45 8.02
N LEU A 9 -9.92 -18.04 8.20
CA LEU A 9 -8.76 -18.64 7.55
C LEU A 9 -8.53 -20.07 8.04
N LEU A 10 -8.63 -20.33 9.33
CA LEU A 10 -8.52 -21.66 9.93
C LEU A 10 -9.61 -22.62 9.38
N ASN A 11 -10.83 -22.14 9.21
CA ASN A 11 -11.90 -22.91 8.61
C ASN A 11 -11.61 -23.26 7.14
N ILE A 12 -11.02 -22.31 6.37
CA ILE A 12 -10.60 -22.54 4.98
C ILE A 12 -9.48 -23.59 4.92
N LEU A 13 -8.53 -23.51 5.84
CA LEU A 13 -7.39 -24.43 5.93
C LEU A 13 -7.74 -25.75 6.66
N LYS A 14 -8.98 -25.91 7.14
CA LYS A 14 -9.46 -27.07 7.94
C LYS A 14 -8.60 -27.31 9.19
N ILE A 15 -8.08 -26.26 9.80
CA ILE A 15 -7.25 -26.33 11.00
C ILE A 15 -8.10 -25.92 12.20
N ASN A 16 -8.31 -26.83 13.16
CA ASN A 16 -9.18 -26.59 14.31
C ASN A 16 -8.46 -25.97 15.52
N ASN A 17 -7.14 -25.73 15.43
CA ASN A 17 -6.36 -25.26 16.57
C ASN A 17 -5.91 -23.80 16.39
N ILE A 18 -6.42 -22.92 17.25
CA ILE A 18 -6.07 -21.49 17.23
C ILE A 18 -4.58 -21.23 17.56
N TYR A 19 -3.95 -22.07 18.38
CA TYR A 19 -2.53 -21.94 18.69
C TYR A 19 -1.66 -22.20 17.47
N PHE A 20 -2.07 -23.09 16.58
CA PHE A 20 -1.39 -23.30 15.30
C PHE A 20 -1.42 -22.06 14.41
N PHE A 21 -2.54 -21.33 14.42
CA PHE A 21 -2.64 -20.05 13.69
C PHE A 21 -1.63 -19.04 14.21
N TYR A 22 -1.53 -18.86 15.55
CA TYR A 22 -0.55 -17.93 16.12
C TYR A 22 0.90 -18.39 15.87
N ALA A 23 1.18 -19.67 15.95
CA ALA A 23 2.50 -20.20 15.62
C ALA A 23 2.86 -19.94 14.14
N LEU A 24 1.93 -20.19 13.22
CA LEU A 24 2.11 -19.92 11.80
C LEU A 24 2.35 -18.42 11.54
N TYR A 25 1.59 -17.55 12.20
CA TYR A 25 1.74 -16.10 12.09
C TYR A 25 3.14 -15.64 12.53
N ILE A 26 3.63 -16.16 13.67
CA ILE A 26 4.98 -15.87 14.17
C ILE A 26 6.04 -16.39 13.18
N VAL A 27 5.89 -17.62 12.67
CA VAL A 27 6.83 -18.20 11.71
C VAL A 27 6.90 -17.37 10.43
N ILE A 28 5.76 -16.92 9.90
CA ILE A 28 5.72 -16.04 8.73
C ILE A 28 6.41 -14.70 9.02
N GLY A 29 6.17 -14.11 10.20
CA GLY A 29 6.83 -12.88 10.61
C GLY A 29 8.35 -13.03 10.68
N LEU A 30 8.84 -14.10 11.30
CA LEU A 30 10.28 -14.42 11.36
C LEU A 30 10.88 -14.65 9.96
N LEU A 31 10.14 -15.31 9.07
CA LEU A 31 10.56 -15.53 7.69
C LEU A 31 10.70 -14.21 6.93
N VAL A 32 9.75 -13.29 7.10
CA VAL A 32 9.83 -11.95 6.48
C VAL A 32 11.04 -11.18 6.99
N ILE A 33 11.33 -11.24 8.31
CA ILE A 33 12.52 -10.60 8.89
C ILE A 33 13.79 -11.23 8.31
N ALA A 34 13.86 -12.56 8.21
CA ALA A 34 15.01 -13.25 7.64
C ALA A 34 15.22 -12.86 6.16
N LEU A 35 14.15 -12.82 5.37
CA LEU A 35 14.20 -12.35 3.97
C LEU A 35 14.67 -10.90 3.88
N TRP A 36 14.22 -10.03 4.79
CA TRP A 36 14.68 -8.63 4.82
C TRP A 36 16.18 -8.52 5.09
N LEU A 37 16.71 -9.32 6.00
CA LEU A 37 18.15 -9.31 6.31
C LEU A 37 19.00 -9.92 5.19
N MET A 38 18.48 -10.91 4.45
CA MET A 38 19.21 -11.58 3.37
C MET A 38 19.11 -10.86 2.02
N LEU A 39 17.92 -10.34 1.71
CA LEU A 39 17.58 -9.77 0.40
C LEU A 39 16.76 -8.47 0.56
N PRO A 40 17.31 -7.42 1.20
CA PRO A 40 16.54 -6.23 1.57
C PRO A 40 15.88 -5.55 0.38
N LEU A 41 16.58 -5.40 -0.76
CA LEU A 41 16.01 -4.79 -1.96
C LEU A 41 14.82 -5.57 -2.52
N ALA A 42 14.96 -6.88 -2.67
CA ALA A 42 13.88 -7.71 -3.22
C ALA A 42 12.66 -7.70 -2.27
N THR A 43 12.90 -7.75 -0.96
CA THR A 43 11.86 -7.70 0.06
C THR A 43 11.17 -6.34 0.08
N LEU A 44 11.90 -5.22 -0.07
CA LEU A 44 11.33 -3.89 -0.19
C LEU A 44 10.40 -3.79 -1.40
N ILE A 45 10.88 -4.20 -2.59
CA ILE A 45 10.07 -4.15 -3.83
C ILE A 45 8.81 -4.99 -3.66
N LEU A 46 8.94 -6.23 -3.19
CA LEU A 46 7.79 -7.11 -2.95
C LEU A 46 6.81 -6.49 -1.96
N PHE A 47 7.32 -5.93 -0.85
CA PHE A 47 6.49 -5.26 0.16
C PHE A 47 5.71 -4.09 -0.45
N LEU A 48 6.37 -3.22 -1.22
CA LEU A 48 5.71 -2.06 -1.84
C LEU A 48 4.63 -2.48 -2.85
N LEU A 49 4.87 -3.53 -3.64
CA LEU A 49 3.89 -4.07 -4.59
C LEU A 49 2.67 -4.68 -3.87
N VAL A 50 2.92 -5.51 -2.85
CA VAL A 50 1.85 -6.12 -2.05
C VAL A 50 1.06 -5.06 -1.29
N ALA A 51 1.74 -4.09 -0.68
CA ALA A 51 1.12 -2.98 0.02
C ALA A 51 0.23 -2.13 -0.92
N SER A 52 0.73 -1.81 -2.12
CA SER A 52 -0.05 -1.08 -3.13
C SER A 52 -1.35 -1.81 -3.49
N TYR A 53 -1.27 -3.12 -3.74
CA TYR A 53 -2.47 -3.90 -4.04
C TYR A 53 -3.40 -4.00 -2.83
N HIS A 54 -2.86 -4.26 -1.64
CA HIS A 54 -3.62 -4.41 -0.41
C HIS A 54 -4.40 -3.13 -0.07
N PHE A 55 -3.71 -1.99 0.01
CA PHE A 55 -4.35 -0.70 0.31
C PHE A 55 -5.38 -0.31 -0.75
N GLY A 56 -5.03 -0.45 -2.02
CA GLY A 56 -5.97 -0.12 -3.10
C GLY A 56 -7.22 -0.98 -3.08
N LYS A 57 -7.10 -2.25 -2.77
CA LYS A 57 -8.24 -3.17 -2.67
C LYS A 57 -9.06 -2.92 -1.41
N GLU A 58 -8.45 -2.92 -0.23
CA GLU A 58 -9.15 -2.73 1.05
C GLU A 58 -9.90 -1.40 1.10
N ASP A 59 -9.33 -0.35 0.53
CA ASP A 59 -9.96 0.99 0.50
C ASP A 59 -11.09 1.12 -0.52
N THR A 60 -11.31 0.13 -1.38
CA THR A 60 -12.32 0.22 -2.47
C THR A 60 -13.24 -1.00 -2.61
N ASP A 61 -12.86 -2.16 -2.08
CA ASP A 61 -13.57 -3.44 -2.32
C ASP A 61 -15.03 -3.40 -1.82
N PHE A 62 -15.28 -2.69 -0.72
CA PHE A 62 -16.65 -2.50 -0.16
C PHE A 62 -17.52 -1.57 -1.01
N LEU A 63 -16.93 -0.82 -1.95
CA LEU A 63 -17.60 0.16 -2.79
C LEU A 63 -17.85 -0.35 -4.22
N VAL A 64 -17.09 -1.36 -4.66
CA VAL A 64 -17.07 -1.82 -6.05
C VAL A 64 -17.40 -3.31 -6.11
N ASN A 65 -18.66 -3.61 -6.40
CA ASN A 65 -19.21 -4.98 -6.40
C ASN A 65 -18.88 -5.76 -7.70
N ASN A 66 -17.67 -5.63 -8.29
CA ASN A 66 -17.33 -6.29 -9.55
C ASN A 66 -15.91 -6.90 -9.55
N ASN A 67 -15.84 -8.22 -9.66
CA ASN A 67 -14.61 -9.02 -9.81
C ASN A 67 -13.98 -8.95 -11.23
N LEU A 68 -14.18 -7.89 -12.00
CA LEU A 68 -13.56 -7.75 -13.31
C LEU A 68 -12.05 -7.53 -13.17
N ARG A 69 -11.24 -8.18 -14.04
CA ARG A 69 -9.77 -8.03 -14.05
C ARG A 69 -9.31 -6.58 -14.16
N LEU A 70 -10.03 -5.75 -14.89
CA LEU A 70 -9.78 -4.31 -15.00
C LEU A 70 -9.89 -3.60 -13.64
N ASN A 71 -10.83 -3.99 -12.78
CA ASN A 71 -10.98 -3.40 -11.46
C ASN A 71 -9.76 -3.71 -10.57
N GLN A 72 -9.15 -4.90 -10.70
CA GLN A 72 -7.94 -5.26 -9.96
C GLN A 72 -6.75 -4.36 -10.34
N LEU A 73 -6.61 -4.02 -11.62
CA LEU A 73 -5.59 -3.07 -12.06
C LEU A 73 -5.83 -1.67 -11.48
N PHE A 74 -7.07 -1.18 -11.50
CA PHE A 74 -7.40 0.11 -10.91
C PHE A 74 -7.20 0.14 -9.40
N PHE A 75 -7.46 -0.94 -8.68
CA PHE A 75 -7.14 -1.05 -7.26
C PHE A 75 -5.64 -0.96 -7.02
N PHE A 76 -4.85 -1.70 -7.79
CA PHE A 76 -3.39 -1.63 -7.68
C PHE A 76 -2.87 -0.22 -7.96
N LEU A 77 -3.33 0.42 -9.04
CA LEU A 77 -2.92 1.78 -9.39
C LEU A 77 -3.34 2.81 -8.32
N LYS A 78 -4.55 2.68 -7.76
CA LYS A 78 -5.00 3.54 -6.65
C LYS A 78 -4.09 3.37 -5.43
N GLY A 79 -3.81 2.14 -5.03
CA GLY A 79 -2.95 1.90 -3.87
C GLY A 79 -1.48 2.26 -4.12
N LEU A 80 -1.03 2.20 -5.37
CA LEU A 80 0.29 2.66 -5.78
C LEU A 80 0.50 4.16 -5.51
N LEU A 81 -0.57 4.95 -5.44
CA LEU A 81 -0.50 6.36 -5.08
C LEU A 81 0.17 6.59 -3.72
N ILE A 82 -0.05 5.71 -2.74
CA ILE A 82 0.54 5.80 -1.40
C ILE A 82 2.07 5.66 -1.45
N VAL A 83 2.56 4.84 -2.37
CA VAL A 83 4.00 4.58 -2.56
C VAL A 83 4.64 5.64 -3.43
N ILE A 84 3.95 6.08 -4.49
CA ILE A 84 4.54 6.98 -5.48
C ILE A 84 4.45 8.45 -5.09
N ALA A 85 3.49 8.83 -4.23
CA ALA A 85 3.36 10.22 -3.78
C ALA A 85 4.58 10.69 -2.98
N PRO A 86 5.13 9.95 -2.00
CA PRO A 86 6.38 10.30 -1.35
C PRO A 86 7.54 10.48 -2.33
N LEU A 87 7.68 9.57 -3.29
CA LEU A 87 8.72 9.66 -4.32
C LEU A 87 8.54 10.87 -5.24
N ASN A 88 7.30 11.29 -5.49
CA ASN A 88 7.02 12.44 -6.36
C ASN A 88 7.26 13.78 -5.66
N PHE A 89 6.93 13.89 -4.37
CA PHE A 89 7.04 15.15 -3.61
C PHE A 89 8.36 15.28 -2.84
N HIS A 90 8.94 14.17 -2.37
CA HIS A 90 10.09 14.12 -1.47
C HIS A 90 11.06 13.00 -1.87
N PHE A 91 11.54 13.02 -3.11
CA PHE A 91 12.35 11.94 -3.69
C PHE A 91 13.57 11.58 -2.83
N GLU A 92 14.42 12.57 -2.53
CA GLU A 92 15.65 12.36 -1.75
C GLU A 92 15.37 11.84 -0.33
N GLU A 93 14.36 12.40 0.34
CA GLU A 93 14.00 11.93 1.68
C GLU A 93 13.49 10.48 1.65
N THR A 94 12.70 10.11 0.63
CA THR A 94 12.19 8.76 0.45
C THR A 94 13.32 7.76 0.18
N ILE A 95 14.31 8.15 -0.65
CA ILE A 95 15.52 7.34 -0.87
C ILE A 95 16.30 7.17 0.44
N ASN A 96 16.45 8.22 1.24
CA ASN A 96 17.15 8.12 2.51
C ASN A 96 16.44 7.15 3.49
N ILE A 97 15.10 7.12 3.48
CA ILE A 97 14.34 6.13 4.25
C ILE A 97 14.69 4.71 3.77
N PHE A 98 14.76 4.45 2.45
CA PHE A 98 15.14 3.14 1.92
C PHE A 98 16.55 2.74 2.35
N LYS A 99 17.51 3.68 2.39
CA LYS A 99 18.87 3.42 2.90
C LYS A 99 18.88 3.06 4.38
N ILE A 100 18.09 3.75 5.21
CA ILE A 100 17.93 3.44 6.63
C ILE A 100 17.34 2.03 6.84
N LEU A 101 16.52 1.55 5.91
CA LEU A 101 15.96 0.20 5.91
C LEU A 101 16.95 -0.88 5.43
N PHE A 102 18.25 -0.60 5.43
CA PHE A 102 19.33 -1.49 5.00
C PHE A 102 19.28 -1.91 3.53
N VAL A 103 18.60 -1.15 2.69
CA VAL A 103 18.63 -1.36 1.23
C VAL A 103 19.90 -0.73 0.69
N ASP A 104 21.01 -1.46 0.79
CA ASP A 104 22.32 -1.02 0.30
C ASP A 104 22.57 -1.56 -1.12
N SER A 105 22.06 -0.84 -2.11
CA SER A 105 22.24 -1.19 -3.53
C SER A 105 22.46 0.07 -4.37
N GLU A 106 23.73 0.36 -4.63
CA GLU A 106 24.13 1.51 -5.45
C GLU A 106 23.45 1.48 -6.83
N LYS A 107 23.43 0.31 -7.48
CA LYS A 107 22.75 0.13 -8.78
C LYS A 107 21.28 0.47 -8.75
N PHE A 108 20.59 0.14 -7.66
CA PHE A 108 19.19 0.48 -7.48
C PHE A 108 18.98 1.99 -7.38
N TYR A 109 19.83 2.70 -6.65
CA TYR A 109 19.73 4.16 -6.52
C TYR A 109 20.09 4.89 -7.81
N ILE A 110 21.09 4.42 -8.57
CA ILE A 110 21.38 4.92 -9.90
C ILE A 110 20.17 4.72 -10.81
N PHE A 111 19.55 3.55 -10.80
CA PHE A 111 18.33 3.28 -11.57
C PHE A 111 17.18 4.22 -11.18
N LEU A 112 16.93 4.43 -9.87
CA LEU A 112 15.91 5.38 -9.42
C LEU A 112 16.21 6.82 -9.87
N GLY A 113 17.47 7.24 -9.88
CA GLY A 113 17.89 8.53 -10.44
C GLY A 113 17.56 8.66 -11.94
N TYR A 114 17.75 7.61 -12.73
CA TYR A 114 17.31 7.59 -14.14
C TYR A 114 15.78 7.68 -14.26
N VAL A 115 15.03 6.94 -13.43
CA VAL A 115 13.57 6.98 -13.41
C VAL A 115 13.06 8.38 -13.08
N GLU A 116 13.71 9.06 -12.16
CA GLU A 116 13.41 10.47 -11.82
C GLU A 116 13.75 11.41 -12.99
N SER A 117 14.94 11.32 -13.55
CA SER A 117 15.40 12.18 -14.66
C SER A 117 14.52 12.08 -15.89
N LEU A 118 13.98 10.90 -16.18
CA LEU A 118 13.01 10.63 -17.25
C LEU A 118 11.58 11.05 -16.90
N LYS A 119 11.36 11.62 -15.70
CA LYS A 119 10.04 12.00 -15.20
C LYS A 119 9.02 10.84 -15.15
N ILE A 120 9.50 9.61 -14.99
CA ILE A 120 8.64 8.42 -14.90
C ILE A 120 7.84 8.45 -13.58
N VAL A 121 8.44 8.92 -12.48
CA VAL A 121 7.73 9.06 -11.18
C VAL A 121 6.51 9.95 -11.30
N PRO A 122 6.60 11.19 -11.83
CA PRO A 122 5.42 12.02 -12.09
C PRO A 122 4.39 11.38 -13.02
N MET A 123 4.82 10.64 -14.05
CA MET A 123 3.91 9.95 -14.97
C MET A 123 3.09 8.87 -14.25
N ILE A 124 3.75 8.02 -13.44
CA ILE A 124 3.07 6.99 -12.64
C ILE A 124 2.16 7.65 -11.60
N PHE A 125 2.60 8.74 -10.99
CA PHE A 125 1.80 9.51 -10.04
C PHE A 125 0.50 10.02 -10.68
N ILE A 126 0.57 10.64 -11.86
CA ILE A 126 -0.60 11.10 -12.61
C ILE A 126 -1.51 9.93 -12.97
N LEU A 127 -0.95 8.80 -13.43
CA LEU A 127 -1.73 7.61 -13.75
C LEU A 127 -2.48 7.06 -12.53
N SER A 128 -1.83 7.05 -11.37
CA SER A 128 -2.42 6.63 -10.09
C SER A 128 -3.55 7.57 -9.65
N LEU A 129 -3.38 8.88 -9.85
CA LEU A 129 -4.42 9.87 -9.61
C LEU A 129 -5.62 9.67 -10.53
N PHE A 130 -5.39 9.53 -11.82
CA PHE A 130 -6.47 9.26 -12.78
C PHE A 130 -7.23 7.99 -12.43
N SER A 131 -6.54 6.93 -12.02
CA SER A 131 -7.17 5.70 -11.56
C SER A 131 -8.08 5.94 -10.35
N SER A 132 -7.63 6.74 -9.38
CA SER A 132 -8.40 7.08 -8.18
C SER A 132 -9.65 7.90 -8.52
N ILE A 133 -9.50 8.90 -9.39
CA ILE A 133 -10.60 9.75 -9.89
C ILE A 133 -11.60 8.91 -10.69
N TYR A 134 -11.11 8.03 -11.57
CA TYR A 134 -11.96 7.13 -12.36
C TYR A 134 -12.81 6.22 -11.47
N LEU A 135 -12.22 5.60 -10.46
CA LEU A 135 -12.95 4.76 -9.50
C LEU A 135 -14.00 5.56 -8.73
N PHE A 136 -13.67 6.79 -8.36
CA PHE A 136 -14.62 7.69 -7.70
C PHE A 136 -15.80 8.04 -8.60
N ILE A 137 -15.55 8.48 -9.83
CA ILE A 137 -16.60 8.89 -10.77
C ILE A 137 -17.48 7.71 -11.17
N LYS A 138 -16.87 6.57 -11.51
CA LYS A 138 -17.59 5.36 -11.94
C LYS A 138 -18.55 4.84 -10.88
N ASN A 139 -18.18 4.99 -9.61
CA ASN A 139 -18.95 4.48 -8.48
C ASN A 139 -19.56 5.63 -7.67
N PHE A 140 -19.86 6.76 -8.33
CA PHE A 140 -20.33 7.95 -7.63
C PHE A 140 -21.66 7.70 -6.93
N ARG A 141 -21.57 7.55 -5.61
CA ARG A 141 -22.68 7.62 -4.65
C ARG A 141 -22.17 8.46 -3.48
N PHE A 142 -23.05 9.16 -2.79
CA PHE A 142 -22.63 10.01 -1.65
C PHE A 142 -21.82 9.24 -0.60
N ILE A 143 -22.14 7.97 -0.39
CA ILE A 143 -21.42 7.08 0.52
C ILE A 143 -19.97 6.80 0.06
N ASN A 144 -19.68 6.98 -1.22
CA ASN A 144 -18.35 6.73 -1.81
C ASN A 144 -17.44 7.97 -1.80
N PHE A 145 -17.89 9.06 -1.17
CA PHE A 145 -17.09 10.26 -0.97
C PHE A 145 -15.78 9.96 -0.19
N SER A 146 -15.76 8.85 0.54
CA SER A 146 -14.54 8.36 1.19
C SER A 146 -13.39 8.10 0.21
N ILE A 147 -13.65 7.64 -1.03
CA ILE A 147 -12.60 7.45 -2.06
C ILE A 147 -11.95 8.80 -2.40
N PHE A 148 -12.77 9.84 -2.53
CA PHE A 148 -12.27 11.20 -2.76
C PHE A 148 -11.40 11.68 -1.61
N LEU A 149 -11.88 11.53 -0.37
CA LEU A 149 -11.13 11.93 0.81
C LEU A 149 -9.79 11.21 0.92
N ASP A 150 -9.72 9.94 0.49
CA ASP A 150 -8.49 9.16 0.52
C ASP A 150 -7.38 9.74 -0.33
N PHE A 151 -7.63 9.82 -1.65
CA PHE A 151 -6.58 10.32 -2.53
C PHE A 151 -6.26 11.78 -2.28
N PHE A 152 -7.26 12.59 -1.90
CA PHE A 152 -7.07 13.99 -1.53
C PHE A 152 -6.21 14.13 -0.27
N SER A 153 -6.47 13.29 0.75
CA SER A 153 -5.65 13.25 1.96
C SER A 153 -4.20 12.82 1.67
N ILE A 154 -4.01 11.79 0.84
CA ILE A 154 -2.66 11.35 0.44
C ILE A 154 -1.90 12.50 -0.22
N LEU A 155 -2.56 13.28 -1.11
CA LEU A 155 -1.94 14.42 -1.78
C LEU A 155 -1.54 15.50 -0.79
N ILE A 156 -2.46 15.93 0.07
CA ILE A 156 -2.21 16.99 1.06
C ILE A 156 -1.12 16.57 2.04
N LEU A 157 -1.21 15.35 2.57
CA LEU A 157 -0.23 14.85 3.53
C LEU A 157 1.17 14.82 2.92
N ASN A 158 1.33 14.31 1.69
CA ASN A 158 2.64 14.24 1.04
C ASN A 158 3.13 15.60 0.50
N TYR A 159 2.25 16.57 0.32
CA TYR A 159 2.66 17.91 -0.06
C TYR A 159 3.24 18.72 1.11
N TYR A 160 2.64 18.58 2.30
CA TYR A 160 3.01 19.40 3.47
C TYR A 160 3.89 18.70 4.50
N LEU A 161 3.94 17.36 4.50
CA LEU A 161 4.63 16.58 5.53
C LEU A 161 5.72 15.71 4.91
N SER A 162 6.74 15.40 5.72
CA SER A 162 7.76 14.43 5.34
C SER A 162 7.16 13.05 5.03
N PRO A 163 7.79 12.23 4.19
CA PRO A 163 7.26 10.93 3.75
C PRO A 163 6.83 10.03 4.90
N LEU A 164 7.64 9.95 5.94
CA LEU A 164 7.37 9.08 7.09
C LEU A 164 6.13 9.55 7.88
N LEU A 165 5.99 10.86 8.10
CA LEU A 165 4.83 11.43 8.79
C LEU A 165 3.56 11.29 7.96
N ALA A 166 3.63 11.59 6.66
CA ALA A 166 2.51 11.44 5.74
C ALA A 166 2.00 10.00 5.72
N PHE A 167 2.92 9.03 5.60
CA PHE A 167 2.58 7.60 5.64
C PHE A 167 1.99 7.19 6.99
N THR A 168 2.59 7.63 8.10
CA THR A 168 2.11 7.28 9.45
C THR A 168 0.70 7.80 9.71
N ILE A 169 0.41 9.05 9.35
CA ILE A 169 -0.92 9.63 9.51
C ILE A 169 -1.93 8.91 8.62
N TYR A 170 -1.58 8.66 7.35
CA TYR A 170 -2.46 7.92 6.46
C TYR A 170 -2.76 6.52 7.00
N PHE A 171 -1.74 5.76 7.38
CA PHE A 171 -1.89 4.39 7.83
C PHE A 171 -2.64 4.28 9.16
N CYS A 172 -2.24 5.05 10.18
CA CYS A 172 -2.81 4.94 11.53
C CYS A 172 -4.22 5.53 11.62
N PHE A 173 -4.50 6.64 10.94
CA PHE A 173 -5.76 7.33 11.09
C PHE A 173 -6.73 7.04 9.94
N LEU A 174 -6.32 7.17 8.69
CA LEU A 174 -7.24 7.04 7.58
C LEU A 174 -7.52 5.57 7.25
N HIS A 175 -6.49 4.78 7.03
CA HIS A 175 -6.64 3.38 6.66
C HIS A 175 -7.13 2.52 7.83
N SER A 176 -6.50 2.61 9.00
CA SER A 176 -6.81 1.77 10.16
C SER A 176 -8.19 2.06 10.74
N ILE A 177 -8.57 3.33 10.88
CA ILE A 177 -9.90 3.73 11.37
C ILE A 177 -10.99 3.24 10.41
N ARG A 178 -10.81 3.45 9.10
CA ARG A 178 -11.77 2.96 8.11
C ARG A 178 -11.94 1.46 8.17
N HIS A 179 -10.83 0.73 8.25
CA HIS A 179 -10.88 -0.72 8.37
C HIS A 179 -11.63 -1.17 9.62
N SER A 180 -11.54 -0.42 10.73
CA SER A 180 -12.27 -0.69 11.97
C SER A 180 -13.77 -0.42 11.85
N PHE A 181 -14.18 0.54 11.03
CA PHE A 181 -15.60 0.87 10.82
C PHE A 181 -16.28 0.05 9.70
N SER A 182 -15.51 -0.60 8.82
CA SER A 182 -16.05 -1.41 7.71
C SER A 182 -16.43 -2.85 8.11
N LEU A 183 -16.39 -3.17 9.40
CA LEU A 183 -16.70 -4.47 10.01
C LEU A 183 -18.03 -4.43 10.71
#